data_f148342ffc7d3dc319e8456d2ce0353d
#
_entry.id   f148342ffc7d3dc319e8456d2ce0353d
#
_cell.length_a   1.000
_cell.length_b   1.000
_cell.length_c   1.000
_cell.angle_alpha   90.00
_cell.angle_beta   90.00
_cell.angle_gamma   90.00
#
_symmetry.space_group_name_H-M   'P 1'
#
loop_
_entity.id
_entity.type
_entity.pdbx_description
1 polymer ?
#
loop_
_entity_poly.entity_id
_entity_poly.type
_entity_poly.pdbx_seq_one_letter_code
_entity_poly.pdbx_strand_id
1 'polypeptide(L)'
;KHRDSLPENFPLMVDCYMSLTAQYAIQLAKKCEDLNINWWEEVLHPDDIDGFKIIKQAHPDKKWTTGEHEYTRYGFRQLIESKSIDILQPDVMWVGGMTELLKISAMAAAYDLPVVPHGSGPYSSHFIFSQPHSPFCEYIAGSPDGKSVIKMFPYFDGEQLPEKGKIKPSYDPGFG
;
A
#
# COMPACT_ATOMS: atom_id res chain seq x y z
N LYS A 1 -14.74 0.46 -17.71
CA LYS A 1 -15.99 0.43 -16.93
C LYS A 1 -15.81 1.13 -15.58
N HIS A 2 -14.82 0.77 -14.72
CA HIS A 2 -14.58 1.50 -13.47
C HIS A 2 -14.08 2.92 -13.73
N ARG A 3 -13.11 3.10 -14.63
CA ARG A 3 -12.61 4.44 -14.99
C ARG A 3 -13.74 5.37 -15.47
N ASP A 4 -14.66 4.87 -16.29
CA ASP A 4 -15.76 5.67 -16.88
C ASP A 4 -16.79 6.12 -15.84
N SER A 5 -16.87 5.46 -14.69
CA SER A 5 -17.79 5.80 -13.59
C SER A 5 -17.18 6.71 -12.53
N LEU A 6 -15.91 7.06 -12.67
CA LEU A 6 -15.18 7.91 -11.74
C LEU A 6 -14.83 9.26 -12.39
N PRO A 7 -14.65 10.33 -11.60
CA PRO A 7 -14.09 11.58 -12.12
C PRO A 7 -12.76 11.34 -12.83
N GLU A 8 -12.47 12.10 -13.87
CA GLU A 8 -11.27 11.93 -14.72
C GLU A 8 -9.98 11.86 -13.91
N ASN A 9 -9.84 12.72 -12.92
CA ASN A 9 -8.64 12.82 -12.08
C ASN A 9 -8.72 11.99 -10.78
N PHE A 10 -9.70 11.09 -10.66
CA PHE A 10 -9.78 10.22 -9.49
C PHE A 10 -8.62 9.22 -9.50
N PRO A 11 -7.81 9.13 -8.42
CA PRO A 11 -6.67 8.22 -8.35
C PRO A 11 -7.15 6.78 -8.30
N LEU A 12 -7.08 6.08 -9.42
CA LEU A 12 -7.39 4.64 -9.52
C LEU A 12 -6.12 3.85 -9.24
N MET A 13 -6.22 2.88 -8.36
CA MET A 13 -5.14 1.95 -8.00
C MET A 13 -5.55 0.53 -8.37
N VAL A 14 -4.58 -0.33 -8.59
CA VAL A 14 -4.81 -1.75 -8.93
C VAL A 14 -3.96 -2.61 -8.01
N ASP A 15 -4.61 -3.48 -7.27
CA ASP A 15 -3.97 -4.55 -6.52
C ASP A 15 -4.06 -5.84 -7.33
N CYS A 16 -2.92 -6.49 -7.53
CA CYS A 16 -2.78 -7.72 -8.30
C CYS A 16 -2.53 -8.95 -7.42
N TYR A 17 -2.36 -8.76 -6.12
CA TYR A 17 -2.19 -9.84 -5.15
C TYR A 17 -1.19 -10.93 -5.61
N MET A 18 0.02 -10.52 -6.00
CA MET A 18 1.14 -11.40 -6.39
C MET A 18 0.86 -12.31 -7.61
N SER A 19 -0.17 -12.04 -8.39
CA SER A 19 -0.71 -13.03 -9.35
C SER A 19 -0.07 -12.99 -10.73
N LEU A 20 0.80 -12.01 -11.02
CA LEU A 20 1.32 -11.82 -12.36
C LEU A 20 2.78 -12.28 -12.49
N THR A 21 3.20 -12.48 -13.73
CA THR A 21 4.62 -12.55 -14.09
C THR A 21 5.11 -11.18 -14.58
N ALA A 22 6.41 -10.92 -14.53
CA ALA A 22 6.99 -9.66 -14.99
C ALA A 22 6.57 -9.34 -16.44
N GLN A 23 6.60 -10.32 -17.33
CA GLN A 23 6.19 -10.14 -18.71
C GLN A 23 4.70 -9.77 -18.84
N TYR A 24 3.83 -10.41 -18.06
CA TYR A 24 2.41 -10.10 -18.09
C TYR A 24 2.12 -8.72 -17.49
N ALA A 25 2.78 -8.35 -16.38
CA ALA A 25 2.67 -7.04 -15.76
C ALA A 25 3.05 -5.91 -16.73
N ILE A 26 4.15 -6.06 -17.50
CA ILE A 26 4.57 -5.13 -18.54
C ILE A 26 3.47 -4.97 -19.61
N GLN A 27 2.94 -6.09 -20.10
CA GLN A 27 1.89 -6.04 -21.12
C GLN A 27 0.59 -5.43 -20.61
N LEU A 28 0.21 -5.76 -19.36
CA LEU A 28 -0.98 -5.22 -18.73
C LEU A 28 -0.86 -3.71 -18.50
N ALA A 29 0.27 -3.25 -17.97
CA ALA A 29 0.54 -1.83 -17.76
C ALA A 29 0.42 -1.03 -19.06
N LYS A 30 0.98 -1.56 -20.16
CA LYS A 30 0.85 -0.97 -21.51
C LYS A 30 -0.60 -0.93 -21.99
N LYS A 31 -1.37 -2.01 -21.80
CA LYS A 31 -2.79 -2.08 -22.21
C LYS A 31 -3.69 -1.15 -21.41
N CYS A 32 -3.31 -0.82 -20.18
CA CYS A 32 -4.07 0.04 -19.28
C CYS A 32 -3.56 1.49 -19.26
N GLU A 33 -2.74 1.90 -20.23
CA GLU A 33 -2.12 3.23 -20.26
C GLU A 33 -3.16 4.36 -20.22
N ASP A 34 -4.25 4.22 -20.97
CA ASP A 34 -5.36 5.19 -21.02
C ASP A 34 -6.20 5.25 -19.74
N LEU A 35 -6.00 4.32 -18.79
CA LEU A 35 -6.79 4.26 -17.57
C LEU A 35 -6.25 5.16 -16.46
N ASN A 36 -5.08 5.74 -16.63
CA ASN A 36 -4.41 6.59 -15.64
C ASN A 36 -4.34 5.94 -14.25
N ILE A 37 -3.77 4.72 -14.19
CA ILE A 37 -3.58 3.99 -12.94
C ILE A 37 -2.52 4.72 -12.11
N ASN A 38 -2.89 5.09 -10.88
CA ASN A 38 -2.01 5.85 -10.00
C ASN A 38 -0.88 5.00 -9.40
N TRP A 39 -1.18 3.74 -9.02
CA TRP A 39 -0.16 2.76 -8.66
C TRP A 39 -0.60 1.33 -8.97
N TRP A 40 0.39 0.43 -8.99
CA TRP A 40 0.27 -0.98 -9.28
C TRP A 40 0.81 -1.76 -8.09
N GLU A 41 -0.08 -2.39 -7.35
CA GLU A 41 0.20 -3.06 -6.10
C GLU A 41 0.40 -4.55 -6.32
N GLU A 42 1.41 -5.10 -5.65
CA GLU A 42 1.75 -6.52 -5.61
C GLU A 42 1.58 -7.27 -6.93
N VAL A 43 2.07 -6.69 -8.02
CA VAL A 43 1.95 -7.31 -9.35
C VAL A 43 2.71 -8.64 -9.43
N LEU A 44 3.83 -8.78 -8.68
CA LEU A 44 4.70 -9.95 -8.64
C LEU A 44 4.76 -10.52 -7.23
N HIS A 45 5.22 -11.77 -7.13
CA HIS A 45 5.56 -12.38 -5.85
C HIS A 45 6.58 -11.49 -5.09
N PRO A 46 6.47 -11.28 -3.79
CA PRO A 46 7.32 -10.37 -3.03
C PRO A 46 8.81 -10.72 -3.10
N ASP A 47 9.15 -12.01 -3.22
CA ASP A 47 10.54 -12.47 -3.37
C ASP A 47 11.14 -12.21 -4.76
N ASP A 48 10.33 -11.82 -5.77
CA ASP A 48 10.80 -11.59 -7.14
C ASP A 48 11.33 -10.16 -7.33
N ILE A 49 12.35 -9.81 -6.57
CA ILE A 49 13.00 -8.48 -6.63
C ILE A 49 13.56 -8.19 -8.04
N ASP A 50 14.08 -9.19 -8.72
CA ASP A 50 14.62 -9.02 -10.07
C ASP A 50 13.49 -8.78 -11.08
N GLY A 51 12.34 -9.44 -10.91
CA GLY A 51 11.13 -9.14 -11.68
C GLY A 51 10.67 -7.69 -11.48
N PHE A 52 10.66 -7.18 -10.25
CA PHE A 52 10.36 -5.77 -9.98
C PHE A 52 11.33 -4.81 -10.67
N LYS A 53 12.63 -5.11 -10.72
CA LYS A 53 13.60 -4.31 -11.48
C LYS A 53 13.29 -4.31 -12.98
N ILE A 54 12.90 -5.47 -13.54
CA ILE A 54 12.55 -5.62 -14.96
C ILE A 54 11.32 -4.77 -15.30
N ILE A 55 10.25 -4.85 -14.50
CA ILE A 55 9.03 -4.05 -14.74
C ILE A 55 9.28 -2.55 -14.57
N LYS A 56 10.10 -2.16 -13.58
CA LYS A 56 10.47 -0.75 -13.38
C LYS A 56 11.29 -0.19 -14.54
N GLN A 57 12.20 -0.96 -15.12
CA GLN A 57 12.95 -0.57 -16.32
C GLN A 57 12.04 -0.44 -17.53
N ALA A 58 11.07 -1.33 -17.70
CA ALA A 58 10.12 -1.30 -18.81
C ALA A 58 9.12 -0.13 -18.73
N HIS A 59 8.70 0.23 -17.52
CA HIS A 59 7.74 1.30 -17.24
C HIS A 59 8.23 2.17 -16.08
N PRO A 60 9.24 3.02 -16.29
CA PRO A 60 9.82 3.85 -15.22
C PRO A 60 8.86 4.94 -14.70
N ASP A 61 7.86 5.30 -15.48
CA ASP A 61 6.81 6.27 -15.18
C ASP A 61 5.70 5.72 -14.27
N LYS A 62 5.55 4.39 -14.21
CA LYS A 62 4.56 3.76 -13.33
C LYS A 62 5.06 3.66 -11.91
N LYS A 63 4.12 3.74 -10.96
CA LYS A 63 4.40 3.51 -9.54
C LYS A 63 4.14 2.05 -9.20
N TRP A 64 5.19 1.35 -8.86
CA TRP A 64 5.15 -0.05 -8.43
C TRP A 64 5.22 -0.11 -6.92
N THR A 65 4.30 -0.83 -6.30
CA THR A 65 4.19 -0.91 -4.84
C THR A 65 4.14 -2.35 -4.37
N THR A 66 4.71 -2.62 -3.22
CA THR A 66 4.69 -3.93 -2.55
C THR A 66 5.13 -3.80 -1.10
N GLY A 67 4.96 -4.86 -0.33
CA GLY A 67 5.50 -4.95 1.02
C GLY A 67 4.59 -5.59 2.05
N GLU A 68 3.32 -5.82 1.77
CA GLU A 68 2.38 -6.39 2.76
C GLU A 68 2.77 -7.81 3.18
N HIS A 69 3.40 -8.57 2.29
CA HIS A 69 3.90 -9.92 2.54
C HIS A 69 5.40 -9.98 2.86
N GLU A 70 6.06 -8.82 3.03
CA GLU A 70 7.47 -8.77 3.41
C GLU A 70 7.62 -8.64 4.94
N TYR A 71 8.71 -9.18 5.49
CA TYR A 71 8.96 -9.18 6.93
C TYR A 71 10.23 -8.44 7.26
N THR A 72 10.22 -7.80 8.42
CA THR A 72 11.36 -7.15 9.05
C THR A 72 12.09 -6.14 8.16
N ARG A 73 12.87 -5.27 8.78
CA ARG A 73 13.70 -4.30 8.07
C ARG A 73 14.73 -4.93 7.12
N TYR A 74 15.03 -6.20 7.27
CA TYR A 74 16.06 -6.86 6.43
C TYR A 74 15.53 -7.16 5.03
N GLY A 75 14.29 -7.61 4.90
CA GLY A 75 13.63 -7.76 3.60
C GLY A 75 13.33 -6.39 2.98
N PHE A 76 12.79 -5.46 3.76
CA PHE A 76 12.53 -4.09 3.26
C PHE A 76 13.79 -3.37 2.81
N ARG A 77 14.96 -3.61 3.42
CA ARG A 77 16.23 -3.10 2.91
C ARG A 77 16.49 -3.54 1.48
N GLN A 78 16.24 -4.81 1.15
CA GLN A 78 16.44 -5.32 -0.21
C GLN A 78 15.50 -4.64 -1.20
N LEU A 79 14.22 -4.45 -0.85
CA LEU A 79 13.26 -3.70 -1.68
C LEU A 79 13.73 -2.27 -1.92
N ILE A 80 14.14 -1.56 -0.88
CA ILE A 80 14.63 -0.17 -0.96
C ILE A 80 15.88 -0.07 -1.84
N GLU A 81 16.89 -0.91 -1.59
CA GLU A 81 18.16 -0.92 -2.33
C GLU A 81 17.97 -1.32 -3.79
N SER A 82 16.91 -2.07 -4.12
CA SER A 82 16.59 -2.46 -5.50
C SER A 82 16.24 -1.27 -6.40
N LYS A 83 15.74 -0.16 -5.82
CA LYS A 83 15.26 1.04 -6.52
C LYS A 83 14.16 0.75 -7.54
N SER A 84 13.43 -0.34 -7.35
CA SER A 84 12.36 -0.77 -8.26
C SER A 84 10.97 -0.54 -7.69
N ILE A 85 10.88 -0.16 -6.42
CA ILE A 85 9.63 0.12 -5.72
C ILE A 85 9.52 1.62 -5.43
N ASP A 86 8.34 2.18 -5.66
CA ASP A 86 8.07 3.61 -5.49
C ASP A 86 7.34 3.92 -4.18
N ILE A 87 6.64 2.95 -3.60
CA ILE A 87 5.93 3.06 -2.33
C ILE A 87 6.06 1.74 -1.60
N LEU A 88 6.42 1.78 -0.33
CA LEU A 88 6.46 0.59 0.53
C LEU A 88 5.14 0.43 1.28
N GLN A 89 4.62 -0.80 1.33
CA GLN A 89 3.35 -1.13 1.97
C GLN A 89 3.50 -2.20 3.08
N PRO A 90 4.32 -1.93 4.10
CA PRO A 90 4.46 -2.87 5.21
C PRO A 90 3.14 -3.04 5.97
N ASP A 91 2.74 -4.24 6.32
CA ASP A 91 1.66 -4.49 7.24
C ASP A 91 2.19 -4.57 8.67
N VAL A 92 1.68 -3.73 9.56
CA VAL A 92 2.17 -3.65 10.95
C VAL A 92 2.00 -4.96 11.73
N MET A 93 0.98 -5.75 11.39
CA MET A 93 0.72 -7.03 12.06
C MET A 93 1.57 -8.17 11.47
N TRP A 94 2.12 -7.97 10.27
CA TRP A 94 2.92 -8.96 9.56
C TRP A 94 4.42 -8.68 9.68
N VAL A 95 4.81 -7.42 9.59
CA VAL A 95 6.21 -6.97 9.49
C VAL A 95 7.06 -7.19 10.75
N GLY A 96 6.43 -7.49 11.88
CA GLY A 96 7.09 -7.63 13.19
C GLY A 96 6.67 -6.56 14.20
N GLY A 97 5.53 -5.91 13.97
CA GLY A 97 4.91 -4.94 14.86
C GLY A 97 5.38 -3.49 14.66
N MET A 98 4.79 -2.58 15.43
CA MET A 98 5.03 -1.13 15.32
C MET A 98 6.52 -0.75 15.45
N THR A 99 7.24 -1.39 16.36
CA THR A 99 8.67 -1.11 16.56
C THR A 99 9.51 -1.40 15.32
N GLU A 100 9.19 -2.46 14.60
CA GLU A 100 9.87 -2.81 13.37
C GLU A 100 9.44 -1.90 12.21
N LEU A 101 8.15 -1.60 12.13
CA LEU A 101 7.61 -0.66 11.14
C LEU A 101 8.27 0.72 11.24
N LEU A 102 8.51 1.25 12.45
CA LEU A 102 9.21 2.52 12.63
C LEU A 102 10.65 2.49 12.13
N LYS A 103 11.35 1.36 12.25
CA LYS A 103 12.71 1.22 11.70
C LYS A 103 12.71 1.18 10.18
N ILE A 104 11.75 0.47 9.59
CA ILE A 104 11.55 0.42 8.13
C ILE A 104 11.24 1.82 7.62
N SER A 105 10.34 2.53 8.28
CA SER A 105 9.96 3.90 7.95
C SER A 105 11.16 4.86 7.97
N ALA A 106 11.98 4.80 9.02
CA ALA A 106 13.18 5.62 9.12
C ALA A 106 14.18 5.31 7.99
N MET A 107 14.32 4.04 7.62
CA MET A 107 15.16 3.63 6.50
C MET A 107 14.59 4.11 5.15
N ALA A 108 13.29 3.96 4.93
CA ALA A 108 12.61 4.44 3.72
C ALA A 108 12.74 5.96 3.55
N ALA A 109 12.58 6.71 4.65
CA ALA A 109 12.73 8.16 4.66
C ALA A 109 14.13 8.62 4.21
N ALA A 110 15.19 7.87 4.53
CA ALA A 110 16.54 8.17 4.07
C ALA A 110 16.74 7.97 2.54
N TYR A 111 15.79 7.33 1.88
CA TYR A 111 15.75 7.13 0.42
C TYR A 111 14.62 7.90 -0.25
N ASP A 112 13.97 8.81 0.47
CA ASP A 112 12.80 9.58 -0.03
C ASP A 112 11.63 8.70 -0.49
N LEU A 113 11.51 7.47 0.04
CA LEU A 113 10.44 6.55 -0.30
C LEU A 113 9.23 6.75 0.62
N PRO A 114 8.04 6.97 0.09
CA PRO A 114 6.80 6.94 0.86
C PRO A 114 6.53 5.57 1.47
N VAL A 115 5.92 5.58 2.66
CA VAL A 115 5.42 4.38 3.33
C VAL A 115 3.93 4.53 3.53
N VAL A 116 3.16 3.64 2.90
CA VAL A 116 1.70 3.52 3.06
C VAL A 116 1.42 2.12 3.59
N PRO A 117 1.31 1.93 4.90
CA PRO A 117 1.08 0.60 5.45
C PRO A 117 -0.18 -0.04 4.89
N HIS A 118 -0.07 -1.34 4.57
CA HIS A 118 -1.22 -2.17 4.25
C HIS A 118 -2.17 -2.24 5.45
N GLY A 119 -3.45 -2.08 5.24
CA GLY A 119 -4.53 -2.28 6.18
C GLY A 119 -4.22 -2.00 7.65
N SER A 120 -4.33 -3.02 8.49
CA SER A 120 -3.99 -3.04 9.93
C SER A 120 -4.73 -2.02 10.83
N GLY A 121 -5.81 -1.41 10.35
CA GLY A 121 -6.75 -0.61 11.13
C GLY A 121 -6.12 0.50 11.98
N PRO A 122 -6.38 0.53 13.30
CA PRO A 122 -5.91 1.61 14.18
C PRO A 122 -4.38 1.70 14.27
N TYR A 123 -3.66 0.60 14.14
CA TYR A 123 -2.18 0.62 14.16
C TYR A 123 -1.61 1.43 13.01
N SER A 124 -2.09 1.19 11.78
CA SER A 124 -1.64 1.92 10.60
C SER A 124 -2.02 3.39 10.66
N SER A 125 -3.23 3.72 11.10
CA SER A 125 -3.66 5.12 11.21
C SER A 125 -2.77 5.91 12.19
N HIS A 126 -2.46 5.37 13.36
CA HIS A 126 -1.55 6.01 14.31
C HIS A 126 -0.13 6.17 13.77
N PHE A 127 0.38 5.17 13.06
CA PHE A 127 1.66 5.26 12.38
C PHE A 127 1.66 6.42 11.38
N ILE A 128 0.70 6.46 10.48
CA ILE A 128 0.61 7.46 9.40
C ILE A 128 0.53 8.88 9.97
N PHE A 129 -0.25 9.11 11.01
CA PHE A 129 -0.29 10.41 11.68
C PHE A 129 1.04 10.86 12.28
N SER A 130 1.93 9.94 12.57
CA SER A 130 3.25 10.21 13.14
C SER A 130 4.37 10.36 12.09
N GLN A 131 4.11 10.01 10.81
CA GLN A 131 5.13 9.93 9.79
C GLN A 131 4.88 10.92 8.64
N PRO A 132 5.74 11.94 8.46
CA PRO A 132 5.50 12.99 7.45
C PRO A 132 5.60 12.50 6.00
N HIS A 133 6.25 11.37 5.74
CA HIS A 133 6.37 10.76 4.41
C HIS A 133 5.33 9.65 4.13
N SER A 134 4.29 9.57 4.97
CA SER A 134 3.13 8.68 4.78
C SER A 134 1.93 9.51 4.32
N PRO A 135 1.66 9.57 3.01
CA PRO A 135 0.74 10.57 2.44
C PRO A 135 -0.74 10.30 2.71
N PHE A 136 -1.14 9.04 2.95
CA PHE A 136 -2.51 8.64 3.24
C PHE A 136 -2.56 7.27 3.90
N CYS A 137 -3.74 6.91 4.41
CA CYS A 137 -4.05 5.63 5.03
C CYS A 137 -4.78 4.74 4.04
N GLU A 138 -4.36 3.50 3.91
CA GLU A 138 -5.18 2.49 3.30
C GLU A 138 -6.30 2.09 4.27
N TYR A 139 -7.50 1.91 3.73
CA TYR A 139 -8.62 1.35 4.46
C TYR A 139 -9.27 0.25 3.62
N ILE A 140 -9.13 -0.98 4.06
CA ILE A 140 -9.74 -2.13 3.39
C ILE A 140 -11.22 -2.16 3.76
N ALA A 141 -12.06 -1.74 2.84
CA ALA A 141 -13.48 -1.57 3.06
C ALA A 141 -14.26 -2.85 2.75
N GLY A 142 -14.96 -3.37 3.73
CA GLY A 142 -16.06 -4.29 3.48
C GLY A 142 -17.33 -3.50 3.07
N SER A 143 -18.02 -3.93 2.03
CA SER A 143 -19.28 -3.32 1.60
C SER A 143 -20.20 -4.39 0.99
N PRO A 144 -20.84 -5.23 1.82
CA PRO A 144 -21.68 -6.34 1.34
C PRO A 144 -22.88 -5.90 0.49
N ASP A 145 -23.38 -4.70 0.74
CA ASP A 145 -24.52 -4.09 0.03
C ASP A 145 -24.10 -3.08 -1.05
N GLY A 146 -22.81 -2.85 -1.23
CA GLY A 146 -22.25 -1.85 -2.15
C GLY A 146 -22.58 -0.40 -1.79
N LYS A 147 -23.10 -0.12 -0.60
CA LYS A 147 -23.55 1.22 -0.16
C LYS A 147 -23.00 1.63 1.19
N SER A 148 -22.86 0.70 2.10
CA SER A 148 -22.32 0.91 3.43
C SER A 148 -20.84 0.48 3.49
N VAL A 149 -20.08 1.11 4.39
CA VAL A 149 -18.74 0.67 4.75
C VAL A 149 -18.83 0.01 6.12
N ILE A 150 -18.34 -1.21 6.23
CA ILE A 150 -18.27 -1.94 7.50
C ILE A 150 -16.80 -2.17 7.88
N LYS A 151 -16.57 -2.39 9.15
CA LYS A 151 -15.25 -2.81 9.66
C LYS A 151 -14.84 -4.12 8.98
N MET A 152 -13.63 -4.19 8.48
CA MET A 152 -13.08 -5.42 7.93
C MET A 152 -12.70 -6.40 9.04
N PHE A 153 -12.18 -5.88 10.14
CA PHE A 153 -11.77 -6.65 11.30
C PHE A 153 -12.65 -6.33 12.52
N PRO A 154 -13.76 -7.06 12.72
CA PRO A 154 -14.68 -6.78 13.83
C PRO A 154 -14.10 -7.09 15.22
N TYR A 155 -12.84 -7.52 15.29
CA TYR A 155 -12.15 -7.91 16.52
C TYR A 155 -11.57 -6.73 17.32
N PHE A 156 -11.50 -5.55 16.72
CA PHE A 156 -11.01 -4.34 17.38
C PHE A 156 -12.19 -3.51 17.87
N ASP A 157 -12.31 -3.37 19.19
CA ASP A 157 -13.15 -2.32 19.74
C ASP A 157 -12.51 -0.96 19.43
N GLY A 158 -13.32 0.05 19.19
CA GLY A 158 -12.82 1.40 18.94
C GLY A 158 -12.32 1.71 17.52
N GLU A 159 -12.23 0.72 16.61
CA GLU A 159 -11.85 0.98 15.22
C GLU A 159 -12.79 1.99 14.57
N GLN A 160 -12.21 3.08 14.05
CA GLN A 160 -12.96 4.15 13.41
C GLN A 160 -13.27 3.82 11.95
N LEU A 161 -14.51 4.03 11.53
CA LEU A 161 -14.88 3.98 10.13
C LEU A 161 -14.52 5.29 9.42
N PRO A 162 -14.08 5.24 8.15
CA PRO A 162 -13.81 6.44 7.39
C PRO A 162 -15.10 7.22 7.11
N GLU A 163 -15.03 8.53 7.31
CA GLU A 163 -16.10 9.49 6.96
C GLU A 163 -15.63 10.42 5.85
N LYS A 164 -16.36 10.46 4.74
CA LYS A 164 -16.07 11.35 3.59
C LYS A 164 -14.60 11.25 3.11
N GLY A 165 -14.09 10.02 3.04
CA GLY A 165 -12.71 9.73 2.61
C GLY A 165 -11.62 10.11 3.63
N LYS A 166 -11.99 10.31 4.89
CA LYS A 166 -11.04 10.63 5.97
C LYS A 166 -11.25 9.68 7.14
N ILE A 167 -10.15 9.31 7.78
CA ILE A 167 -10.14 8.58 9.04
C ILE A 167 -9.55 9.47 10.14
N LYS A 168 -10.09 9.35 11.35
CA LYS A 168 -9.60 10.06 12.52
C LYS A 168 -9.20 9.02 13.56
N PRO A 169 -7.95 8.99 14.01
CA PRO A 169 -7.54 8.06 15.06
C PRO A 169 -8.24 8.40 16.38
N SER A 170 -8.44 7.40 17.22
CA SER A 170 -8.89 7.61 18.60
C SER A 170 -7.82 8.34 19.42
N TYR A 171 -8.27 9.08 20.43
CA TYR A 171 -7.41 9.67 21.47
C TYR A 171 -7.40 8.86 22.76
N ASP A 172 -8.07 7.71 22.78
CA ASP A 172 -8.05 6.81 23.93
C ASP A 172 -6.65 6.20 24.13
N PRO A 173 -6.31 5.78 25.36
CA PRO A 173 -5.00 5.19 25.63
C PRO A 173 -4.67 4.00 24.71
N GLY A 174 -3.39 3.87 24.35
CA GLY A 174 -2.92 2.85 23.42
C GLY A 174 -3.18 3.25 21.97
N PHE A 175 -3.88 2.41 21.24
CA PHE A 175 -4.30 2.67 19.87
C PHE A 175 -5.82 2.99 19.73
N GLY A 176 -6.46 3.20 20.86
CA GLY A 176 -7.89 3.51 20.93
C GLY A 176 -8.80 2.31 20.80
#